data_9a76ae6965deb6dab225e874065d2d51
#
_entry.id   9a76ae6965deb6dab225e874065d2d51
#
_cell.length_a   1.000
_cell.length_b   1.000
_cell.length_c   1.000
_cell.angle_alpha   90.00
_cell.angle_beta   90.00
_cell.angle_gamma   90.00
#
_symmetry.space_group_name_H-M   'P 1'
#
loop_
_entity.id
_entity.type
_entity.pdbx_description
1 polymer ?
#
loop_
_entity_poly.entity_id
_entity_poly.type
_entity_poly.pdbx_seq_one_letter_code
_entity_poly.pdbx_strand_id
1 'polypeptide(L)'
;MSAKGKFIAIVAAIAVILAAAVIYSDYKEEQKAKYDKQIEAEEKKADEKDKEPTPDELKEAVREKLSGRAFGAETDAGYIVYSFGPYGVKMSCYQDSSSDSLLIVTDSGEYSLSDDLSEITIRLLSGGNQTYDFEVLRKSIKLDGYKFKETNRKAED
;
A
#
# COMPACT_ATOMS: atom_id res chain seq x y z
N MET A 1 -37.86 11.14 -68.77
CA MET A 1 -36.56 11.50 -68.17
C MET A 1 -35.47 11.33 -69.22
N SER A 2 -34.69 12.37 -69.50
CA SER A 2 -33.62 12.34 -70.50
C SER A 2 -32.50 11.39 -70.06
N ALA A 3 -31.85 10.72 -71.01
CA ALA A 3 -30.70 9.85 -70.74
C ALA A 3 -29.59 10.52 -69.89
N LYS A 4 -29.41 11.84 -70.09
CA LYS A 4 -28.47 12.64 -69.28
C LYS A 4 -28.86 12.73 -67.79
N GLY A 5 -30.15 12.79 -67.46
CA GLY A 5 -30.62 12.81 -66.05
C GLY A 5 -30.41 11.48 -65.32
N LYS A 6 -30.54 10.35 -66.00
CA LYS A 6 -30.24 9.04 -65.43
C LYS A 6 -28.76 8.83 -65.14
N PHE A 7 -27.87 9.36 -66.00
CA PHE A 7 -26.43 9.24 -65.83
C PHE A 7 -25.95 10.06 -64.63
N ILE A 8 -26.44 11.27 -64.44
CA ILE A 8 -26.10 12.13 -63.28
C ILE A 8 -26.58 11.49 -61.99
N ALA A 9 -27.74 10.87 -61.93
CA ALA A 9 -28.26 10.20 -60.76
C ALA A 9 -27.42 8.98 -60.36
N ILE A 10 -26.92 8.20 -61.34
CA ILE A 10 -26.02 7.06 -61.08
C ILE A 10 -24.67 7.51 -60.54
N VAL A 11 -24.07 8.54 -61.13
CA VAL A 11 -22.78 9.10 -60.63
C VAL A 11 -22.92 9.65 -59.22
N ALA A 12 -24.01 10.34 -58.90
CA ALA A 12 -24.27 10.83 -57.55
C ALA A 12 -24.45 9.69 -56.53
N ALA A 13 -25.16 8.62 -56.91
CA ALA A 13 -25.32 7.46 -56.04
C ALA A 13 -23.98 6.73 -55.74
N ILE A 14 -23.11 6.60 -56.74
CA ILE A 14 -21.78 6.01 -56.57
C ILE A 14 -20.92 6.88 -55.65
N ALA A 15 -20.94 8.21 -55.80
CA ALA A 15 -20.21 9.12 -54.94
C ALA A 15 -20.64 9.03 -53.47
N VAL A 16 -21.94 8.90 -53.18
CA VAL A 16 -22.47 8.70 -51.82
C VAL A 16 -22.02 7.40 -51.24
N ILE A 17 -22.02 6.29 -52.00
CA ILE A 17 -21.57 4.99 -51.54
C ILE A 17 -20.07 4.98 -51.21
N LEU A 18 -19.25 5.64 -52.04
CA LEU A 18 -17.81 5.77 -51.79
C LEU A 18 -17.54 6.64 -50.56
N ALA A 19 -18.24 7.73 -50.36
CA ALA A 19 -18.11 8.56 -49.18
C ALA A 19 -18.52 7.80 -47.91
N ALA A 20 -19.60 7.04 -47.96
CA ALA A 20 -20.02 6.18 -46.84
C ALA A 20 -19.01 5.07 -46.51
N ALA A 21 -18.38 4.47 -47.53
CA ALA A 21 -17.36 3.46 -47.35
C ALA A 21 -16.08 4.02 -46.67
N VAL A 22 -15.65 5.25 -47.04
CA VAL A 22 -14.52 5.92 -46.38
C VAL A 22 -14.83 6.24 -44.92
N ILE A 23 -15.99 6.82 -44.64
CA ILE A 23 -16.41 7.13 -43.25
C ILE A 23 -16.50 5.84 -42.41
N TYR A 24 -16.99 4.75 -42.98
CA TYR A 24 -17.06 3.47 -42.27
C TYR A 24 -15.66 2.87 -41.99
N SER A 25 -14.75 3.01 -42.95
CA SER A 25 -13.34 2.58 -42.77
C SER A 25 -12.66 3.36 -41.65
N ASP A 26 -12.75 4.69 -41.66
CA ASP A 26 -12.16 5.56 -40.63
C ASP A 26 -12.77 5.27 -39.25
N TYR A 27 -14.08 5.07 -39.17
CA TYR A 27 -14.77 4.69 -37.94
C TYR A 27 -14.26 3.33 -37.38
N LYS A 28 -14.04 2.37 -38.28
CA LYS A 28 -13.56 1.03 -37.87
C LYS A 28 -12.10 1.07 -37.40
N GLU A 29 -11.26 1.87 -38.04
CA GLU A 29 -9.88 2.07 -37.60
C GLU A 29 -9.80 2.78 -36.26
N GLU A 30 -10.64 3.79 -36.03
CA GLU A 30 -10.71 4.50 -34.75
C GLU A 30 -11.19 3.58 -33.59
N GLN A 31 -12.18 2.71 -33.86
CA GLN A 31 -12.63 1.73 -32.88
C GLN A 31 -11.55 0.69 -32.56
N LYS A 32 -10.83 0.23 -33.59
CA LYS A 32 -9.73 -0.71 -33.42
C LYS A 32 -8.59 -0.09 -32.59
N ALA A 33 -8.21 1.15 -32.90
CA ALA A 33 -7.18 1.85 -32.12
C ALA A 33 -7.56 2.11 -30.66
N LYS A 34 -8.84 2.33 -30.36
CA LYS A 34 -9.35 2.43 -28.98
C LYS A 34 -9.29 1.08 -28.27
N TYR A 35 -9.65 0.01 -28.95
CA TYR A 35 -9.63 -1.36 -28.41
C TYR A 35 -8.20 -1.83 -28.11
N ASP A 36 -7.28 -1.60 -29.05
CA ASP A 36 -5.86 -1.95 -28.88
C ASP A 36 -5.22 -1.18 -27.70
N LYS A 37 -5.55 0.11 -27.52
CA LYS A 37 -5.13 0.88 -26.34
C LYS A 37 -5.71 0.39 -25.01
N GLN A 38 -6.94 -0.12 -25.02
CA GLN A 38 -7.53 -0.71 -23.84
C GLN A 38 -6.85 -2.04 -23.46
N ILE A 39 -6.56 -2.88 -24.45
CA ILE A 39 -5.81 -4.14 -24.23
C ILE A 39 -4.42 -3.85 -23.68
N GLU A 40 -3.66 -2.92 -24.28
CA GLU A 40 -2.34 -2.53 -23.76
C GLU A 40 -2.40 -1.98 -22.32
N ALA A 41 -3.47 -1.25 -21.97
CA ALA A 41 -3.65 -0.72 -20.62
C ALA A 41 -4.06 -1.82 -19.61
N GLU A 42 -4.81 -2.82 -20.06
CA GLU A 42 -5.18 -3.99 -19.25
C GLU A 42 -4.01 -4.96 -19.08
N GLU A 43 -3.22 -5.21 -20.14
CA GLU A 43 -1.99 -6.03 -20.07
C GLU A 43 -0.96 -5.39 -19.13
N LYS A 44 -0.72 -4.07 -19.20
CA LYS A 44 0.17 -3.38 -18.26
C LYS A 44 -0.31 -3.45 -16.81
N LYS A 45 -1.63 -3.42 -16.56
CA LYS A 45 -2.19 -3.59 -15.22
C LYS A 45 -2.15 -5.04 -14.73
N ALA A 46 -2.16 -6.02 -15.62
CA ALA A 46 -2.03 -7.42 -15.29
C ALA A 46 -0.57 -7.75 -14.94
N ASP A 47 0.40 -7.24 -15.70
CA ASP A 47 1.83 -7.40 -15.42
C ASP A 47 2.27 -6.72 -14.12
N GLU A 48 1.61 -5.62 -13.68
CA GLU A 48 1.84 -5.01 -12.37
C GLU A 48 1.22 -5.82 -11.21
N LYS A 49 0.17 -6.60 -11.48
CA LYS A 49 -0.50 -7.39 -10.45
C LYS A 49 0.18 -8.72 -10.13
N ASP A 50 0.97 -9.25 -11.04
CA ASP A 50 1.67 -10.53 -10.89
C ASP A 50 3.13 -10.39 -10.39
N LYS A 51 3.59 -9.16 -10.10
CA LYS A 51 4.87 -8.98 -9.41
C LYS A 51 4.68 -9.26 -7.93
N GLU A 52 5.32 -10.30 -7.42
CA GLU A 52 5.48 -10.48 -5.99
C GLU A 52 6.09 -9.20 -5.40
N PRO A 53 5.50 -8.66 -4.31
CA PRO A 53 6.00 -7.42 -3.71
C PRO A 53 7.44 -7.60 -3.26
N THR A 54 8.26 -6.61 -3.53
CA THR A 54 9.66 -6.61 -3.09
C THR A 54 9.76 -6.55 -1.55
N PRO A 55 10.86 -7.00 -0.94
CA PRO A 55 11.06 -6.89 0.51
C PRO A 55 10.89 -5.46 1.03
N ASP A 56 11.31 -4.45 0.26
CA ASP A 56 11.17 -3.05 0.65
C ASP A 56 9.71 -2.57 0.63
N GLU A 57 8.92 -2.99 -0.35
CA GLU A 57 7.48 -2.72 -0.40
C GLU A 57 6.73 -3.38 0.75
N LEU A 58 7.12 -4.60 1.12
CA LEU A 58 6.56 -5.30 2.28
C LEU A 58 6.91 -4.61 3.59
N LYS A 59 8.15 -4.15 3.77
CA LYS A 59 8.58 -3.36 4.94
C LYS A 59 7.79 -2.06 5.06
N GLU A 60 7.61 -1.34 3.94
CA GLU A 60 6.86 -0.09 3.95
C GLU A 60 5.39 -0.33 4.31
N ALA A 61 4.75 -1.36 3.78
CA ALA A 61 3.39 -1.74 4.15
C ALA A 61 3.25 -2.09 5.65
N VAL A 62 4.29 -2.69 6.27
CA VAL A 62 4.32 -2.94 7.72
C VAL A 62 4.53 -1.64 8.49
N ARG A 63 5.42 -0.74 8.03
CA ARG A 63 5.62 0.59 8.65
C ARG A 63 4.35 1.42 8.65
N GLU A 64 3.61 1.44 7.55
CA GLU A 64 2.30 2.10 7.48
C GLU A 64 1.31 1.54 8.50
N LYS A 65 1.29 0.21 8.68
CA LYS A 65 0.43 -0.44 9.68
C LYS A 65 0.82 -0.10 11.12
N LEU A 66 2.08 0.13 11.40
CA LEU A 66 2.58 0.47 12.73
C LEU A 66 2.47 1.97 13.03
N SER A 67 2.69 2.81 12.02
CA SER A 67 2.78 4.26 12.17
C SER A 67 1.54 4.89 12.81
N GLY A 68 1.78 5.73 13.81
CA GLY A 68 0.73 6.42 14.57
C GLY A 68 0.02 5.54 15.62
N ARG A 69 0.40 4.26 15.74
CA ARG A 69 -0.22 3.31 16.68
C ARG A 69 0.69 3.06 17.88
N ALA A 70 0.07 2.74 18.99
CA ALA A 70 0.75 2.32 20.21
C ALA A 70 0.28 0.92 20.61
N PHE A 71 1.23 0.13 21.13
CA PHE A 71 0.99 -1.25 21.57
C PHE A 71 1.58 -1.45 22.96
N GLY A 72 0.81 -2.05 23.87
CA GLY A 72 1.21 -2.27 25.25
C GLY A 72 1.06 -3.71 25.67
N ALA A 73 1.96 -4.16 26.53
CA ALA A 73 1.94 -5.47 27.17
C ALA A 73 2.48 -5.41 28.60
N GLU A 74 1.93 -6.26 29.48
CA GLU A 74 2.55 -6.61 30.75
C GLU A 74 3.74 -7.52 30.49
N THR A 75 4.87 -7.18 31.09
CA THR A 75 6.12 -7.94 31.05
C THR A 75 6.69 -8.09 32.47
N ASP A 76 7.76 -8.84 32.61
CA ASP A 76 8.46 -8.98 33.92
C ASP A 76 9.03 -7.65 34.42
N ALA A 77 9.26 -6.67 33.53
CA ALA A 77 9.77 -5.34 33.86
C ALA A 77 8.65 -4.33 34.20
N GLY A 78 7.37 -4.67 33.98
CA GLY A 78 6.22 -3.80 34.10
C GLY A 78 5.40 -3.73 32.83
N TYR A 79 4.53 -2.73 32.72
CA TYR A 79 3.73 -2.49 31.54
C TYR A 79 4.51 -1.63 30.52
N ILE A 80 4.91 -2.25 29.41
CA ILE A 80 5.67 -1.59 28.36
C ILE A 80 4.73 -1.15 27.25
N VAL A 81 4.87 0.09 26.80
CA VAL A 81 4.17 0.68 25.65
C VAL A 81 5.19 1.09 24.59
N TYR A 82 5.03 0.58 23.38
CA TYR A 82 5.72 1.07 22.19
C TYR A 82 4.79 1.91 21.33
N SER A 83 5.19 3.13 21.00
CA SER A 83 4.51 4.03 20.06
C SER A 83 5.34 4.16 18.80
N PHE A 84 4.81 3.72 17.67
CA PHE A 84 5.53 3.71 16.39
C PHE A 84 5.20 4.94 15.56
N GLY A 85 6.24 5.59 15.03
CA GLY A 85 6.19 6.52 13.92
C GLY A 85 6.57 5.83 12.60
N PRO A 86 6.74 6.59 11.52
CA PRO A 86 7.15 6.01 10.23
C PRO A 86 8.50 5.28 10.30
N TYR A 87 9.46 5.82 11.03
CA TYR A 87 10.82 5.25 11.20
C TYR A 87 11.28 5.26 12.66
N GLY A 88 10.63 6.02 13.50
CA GLY A 88 10.95 6.17 14.91
C GLY A 88 10.03 5.35 15.81
N VAL A 89 10.53 5.04 17.00
CA VAL A 89 9.78 4.38 18.06
C VAL A 89 10.01 5.08 19.39
N LYS A 90 8.95 5.24 20.18
CA LYS A 90 9.05 5.64 21.59
C LYS A 90 8.65 4.47 22.45
N MET A 91 9.37 4.25 23.52
CA MET A 91 9.07 3.23 24.52
C MET A 91 8.82 3.90 25.88
N SER A 92 7.78 3.51 26.56
CA SER A 92 7.56 3.86 27.96
C SER A 92 7.27 2.61 28.77
N CYS A 93 7.92 2.52 29.92
CA CYS A 93 7.66 1.44 30.90
C CYS A 93 6.97 2.04 32.11
N TYR A 94 5.84 1.45 32.48
CA TYR A 94 5.04 1.82 33.64
C TYR A 94 5.05 0.68 34.65
N GLN A 95 4.73 0.98 35.89
CA GLN A 95 4.67 -0.02 36.95
C GLN A 95 3.65 -1.12 36.65
N ASP A 96 2.51 -0.72 36.08
CA ASP A 96 1.41 -1.61 35.67
C ASP A 96 0.57 -0.99 34.54
N SER A 97 -0.49 -1.65 34.09
CA SER A 97 -1.38 -1.21 33.00
C SER A 97 -2.46 -0.23 33.43
N SER A 98 -2.56 0.18 34.68
CA SER A 98 -3.56 1.13 35.15
C SER A 98 -3.32 2.53 34.56
N SER A 99 -4.40 3.35 34.42
CA SER A 99 -4.32 4.69 33.85
C SER A 99 -3.45 5.66 34.65
N ASP A 100 -3.34 5.45 35.94
CA ASP A 100 -2.62 6.24 36.95
C ASP A 100 -1.29 5.62 37.37
N SER A 101 -0.87 4.57 36.68
CA SER A 101 0.39 3.88 36.90
C SER A 101 1.59 4.82 36.71
N LEU A 102 2.57 4.70 37.61
CA LEU A 102 3.78 5.52 37.57
C LEU A 102 4.63 5.14 36.36
N LEU A 103 5.09 6.17 35.65
CA LEU A 103 6.10 6.04 34.59
C LEU A 103 7.46 5.73 35.26
N ILE A 104 8.06 4.63 34.88
CA ILE A 104 9.38 4.20 35.38
C ILE A 104 10.47 4.76 34.49
N VAL A 105 10.33 4.58 33.17
CA VAL A 105 11.30 5.00 32.18
C VAL A 105 10.62 5.29 30.87
N THR A 106 11.11 6.29 30.14
CA THR A 106 10.78 6.56 28.74
C THR A 106 12.05 6.67 27.92
N ASP A 107 11.97 6.23 26.68
CA ASP A 107 13.08 6.32 25.72
C ASP A 107 12.54 6.43 24.31
N SER A 108 13.37 6.89 23.40
CA SER A 108 13.02 7.02 21.99
C SER A 108 14.16 6.53 21.12
N GLY A 109 13.84 6.19 19.89
CA GLY A 109 14.84 5.69 18.96
C GLY A 109 14.28 5.39 17.59
N GLU A 110 14.95 4.50 16.91
CA GLU A 110 14.62 4.05 15.57
C GLU A 110 14.34 2.56 15.57
N TYR A 111 13.61 2.09 14.55
CA TYR A 111 13.43 0.67 14.33
C TYR A 111 13.67 0.29 12.87
N SER A 112 14.09 -0.95 12.66
CA SER A 112 14.25 -1.55 11.35
C SER A 112 13.63 -2.94 11.33
N LEU A 113 13.17 -3.38 10.15
CA LEU A 113 12.60 -4.69 9.91
C LEU A 113 13.55 -5.54 9.08
N SER A 114 13.63 -6.84 9.37
CA SER A 114 14.33 -7.81 8.53
C SER A 114 13.65 -7.95 7.16
N ASP A 115 14.35 -8.49 6.17
CA ASP A 115 13.83 -8.63 4.79
C ASP A 115 12.65 -9.60 4.71
N ASP A 116 12.62 -10.60 5.58
CA ASP A 116 11.56 -11.61 5.70
C ASP A 116 10.45 -11.20 6.70
N LEU A 117 10.58 -10.01 7.32
CA LEU A 117 9.67 -9.48 8.34
C LEU A 117 9.52 -10.34 9.60
N SER A 118 10.42 -11.29 9.82
CA SER A 118 10.41 -12.14 11.00
C SER A 118 11.00 -11.48 12.23
N GLU A 119 11.79 -10.41 12.05
CA GLU A 119 12.48 -9.71 13.12
C GLU A 119 12.29 -8.20 13.03
N ILE A 120 12.26 -7.55 14.19
CA ILE A 120 12.34 -6.10 14.34
C ILE A 120 13.54 -5.76 15.25
N THR A 121 14.40 -4.87 14.78
CA THR A 121 15.47 -4.32 15.60
C THR A 121 15.08 -2.93 16.07
N ILE A 122 15.05 -2.73 17.39
CA ILE A 122 14.77 -1.46 18.05
C ILE A 122 16.08 -0.92 18.62
N ARG A 123 16.44 0.31 18.23
CA ARG A 123 17.62 1.02 18.71
C ARG A 123 17.18 2.22 19.51
N LEU A 124 17.27 2.12 20.84
CA LEU A 124 16.93 3.21 21.76
C LEU A 124 18.13 4.12 22.02
N LEU A 125 17.88 5.41 22.33
CA LEU A 125 18.92 6.41 22.57
C LEU A 125 19.71 6.15 23.84
N SER A 126 19.08 5.62 24.90
CA SER A 126 19.74 5.30 26.18
C SER A 126 20.69 4.10 26.10
N GLY A 127 20.64 3.33 25.04
CA GLY A 127 21.64 2.30 24.78
C GLY A 127 21.08 0.95 24.32
N GLY A 128 21.81 0.44 23.35
CA GLY A 128 21.66 -0.93 22.88
C GLY A 128 20.69 -1.09 21.72
N ASN A 129 21.09 -1.97 20.80
CA ASN A 129 20.19 -2.52 19.78
C ASN A 129 19.60 -3.78 20.35
N GLN A 130 18.28 -3.90 20.32
CA GLN A 130 17.58 -5.11 20.69
C GLN A 130 16.81 -5.63 19.46
N THR A 131 17.07 -6.88 19.10
CA THR A 131 16.36 -7.55 18.02
C THR A 131 15.39 -8.54 18.63
N TYR A 132 14.16 -8.49 18.18
CA TYR A 132 13.05 -9.32 18.66
C TYR A 132 12.47 -10.13 17.52
N ASP A 133 12.07 -11.37 17.79
CA ASP A 133 11.14 -12.10 16.95
C ASP A 133 9.86 -11.27 16.79
N PHE A 134 9.40 -11.08 15.55
CA PHE A 134 8.36 -10.10 15.26
C PHE A 134 7.23 -10.69 14.43
N GLU A 135 5.99 -10.42 14.85
CA GLU A 135 4.79 -10.77 14.11
C GLU A 135 3.77 -9.63 14.22
N VAL A 136 3.26 -9.14 13.08
CA VAL A 136 2.18 -8.14 13.03
C VAL A 136 0.84 -8.82 12.88
N LEU A 137 -0.06 -8.54 13.83
CA LEU A 137 -1.44 -8.98 13.82
C LEU A 137 -2.39 -7.78 13.58
N ARG A 138 -3.68 -8.03 13.43
CA ARG A 138 -4.65 -6.97 13.12
C ARG A 138 -4.69 -5.84 14.17
N LYS A 139 -4.64 -6.17 15.47
CA LYS A 139 -4.72 -5.24 16.61
C LYS A 139 -3.67 -5.52 17.68
N SER A 140 -2.57 -6.14 17.32
CA SER A 140 -1.49 -6.44 18.21
C SER A 140 -0.23 -6.74 17.43
N ILE A 141 0.92 -6.66 18.10
CA ILE A 141 2.19 -7.18 17.61
C ILE A 141 2.70 -8.22 18.61
N LYS A 142 3.56 -9.13 18.17
CA LYS A 142 4.33 -9.99 19.07
C LYS A 142 5.80 -9.59 18.98
N LEU A 143 6.45 -9.54 20.15
CA LEU A 143 7.89 -9.33 20.31
C LEU A 143 8.38 -10.41 21.28
N ASP A 144 9.26 -11.30 20.82
CA ASP A 144 9.81 -12.43 21.61
C ASP A 144 8.73 -13.23 22.36
N GLY A 145 7.60 -13.50 21.70
CA GLY A 145 6.48 -14.23 22.29
C GLY A 145 5.51 -13.40 23.14
N TYR A 146 5.89 -12.21 23.60
CA TYR A 146 4.97 -11.28 24.27
C TYR A 146 3.99 -10.67 23.27
N LYS A 147 2.71 -10.69 23.62
CA LYS A 147 1.64 -10.09 22.79
C LYS A 147 1.33 -8.68 23.27
N PHE A 148 1.81 -7.70 22.53
CA PHE A 148 1.49 -6.29 22.73
C PHE A 148 0.17 -5.95 22.02
N LYS A 149 -0.86 -5.59 22.78
CA LYS A 149 -2.17 -5.19 22.23
C LYS A 149 -2.18 -3.71 21.92
N GLU A 150 -2.92 -3.32 20.87
CA GLU A 150 -3.15 -1.92 20.57
C GLU A 150 -3.79 -1.20 21.75
N THR A 151 -3.25 -0.04 22.13
CA THR A 151 -3.68 0.77 23.25
C THR A 151 -3.80 2.23 22.85
N ASN A 152 -4.71 2.98 23.53
CA ASN A 152 -4.79 4.43 23.38
C ASN A 152 -3.74 5.18 24.23
N ARG A 153 -3.08 4.48 25.16
CA ARG A 153 -1.95 5.03 25.91
C ARG A 153 -0.76 5.11 24.99
N LYS A 154 -0.29 6.32 24.73
CA LYS A 154 0.94 6.56 23.95
C LYS A 154 2.13 6.63 24.91
N ALA A 155 3.31 6.26 24.40
CA ALA A 155 4.53 6.52 25.11
C ALA A 155 4.70 8.04 25.32
N GLU A 156 5.11 8.43 26.52
CA GLU A 156 5.28 9.84 26.89
C GLU A 156 6.55 10.43 26.24
N ASP A 157 6.57 11.75 26.12
CA ASP A 157 7.73 12.52 25.60
C ASP A 157 8.83 12.70 26.64
#